data_b19b32b7ba45e6f33db8ae77242c3a9b
#
_entry.id   b19b32b7ba45e6f33db8ae77242c3a9b
#
_cell.length_a   1.000
_cell.length_b   1.000
_cell.length_c   1.000
_cell.angle_alpha   90.00
_cell.angle_beta   90.00
_cell.angle_gamma   90.00
#
_symmetry.space_group_name_H-M   'P 1'
#
loop_
_entity.id
_entity.type
_entity.pdbx_description
1 polymer ?
#
loop_
_entity_poly.entity_id
_entity_poly.type
_entity_poly.pdbx_seq_one_letter_code
_entity_poly.pdbx_strand_id
1 'polypeptide(L)'
;MISAVKSLITSSQLANIAQNTTQSVAAETTLKSIGRPGFILIDKDIDSDTKQYAAAKEFLYQATCLSIYLALIVPIFKKGGFQIAKKYIFKNTEGFEHFKDVKEYMHYRKLADNPSVKNRMSTINKERLLDNSNIKDQYNTTLQKELEKKKPNKFVYVKGAVELSNIIGSVLGLAILAPQVSHAFIHPALKALGLEHKKDKAPQQNTKIDTKA
;
A
#
# COMPACT_ATOMS: atom_id res chain seq x y z
N MET A 1 30.23 -4.07 9.21
CA MET A 1 29.16 -4.20 8.18
C MET A 1 28.13 -5.26 8.55
N ILE A 2 28.49 -6.50 8.85
CA ILE A 2 27.58 -7.61 9.22
C ILE A 2 26.71 -7.29 10.44
N SER A 3 27.25 -6.62 11.47
CA SER A 3 26.47 -6.26 12.67
C SER A 3 25.36 -5.23 12.39
N ALA A 4 25.60 -4.26 11.52
CA ALA A 4 24.60 -3.28 11.11
C ALA A 4 23.46 -3.92 10.28
N VAL A 5 23.82 -4.84 9.38
CA VAL A 5 22.81 -5.61 8.61
C VAL A 5 21.97 -6.49 9.54
N LYS A 6 22.60 -7.18 10.51
CA LYS A 6 21.90 -7.98 11.50
C LYS A 6 20.94 -7.12 12.33
N SER A 7 21.39 -5.96 12.82
CA SER A 7 20.54 -5.01 13.57
C SER A 7 19.34 -4.52 12.75
N LEU A 8 19.55 -4.24 11.45
CA LEU A 8 18.47 -3.84 10.56
C LEU A 8 17.44 -4.98 10.37
N ILE A 9 17.88 -6.19 10.08
CA ILE A 9 17.00 -7.35 9.83
C ILE A 9 16.21 -7.73 11.08
N THR A 10 16.80 -7.57 12.27
CA THR A 10 16.14 -7.89 13.54
C THR A 10 15.32 -6.73 14.11
N SER A 11 15.23 -5.60 13.40
CA SER A 11 14.46 -4.45 13.89
C SER A 11 12.95 -4.75 13.89
N SER A 12 12.27 -4.31 14.95
CA SER A 12 10.80 -4.41 15.04
C SER A 12 10.09 -3.63 13.93
N GLN A 13 10.72 -2.58 13.43
CA GLN A 13 10.19 -1.76 12.33
C GLN A 13 10.16 -2.56 11.02
N LEU A 14 11.25 -3.25 10.69
CA LEU A 14 11.27 -4.09 9.49
C LEU A 14 10.28 -5.27 9.60
N ALA A 15 10.17 -5.89 10.78
CA ALA A 15 9.19 -6.93 11.02
C ALA A 15 7.74 -6.42 10.83
N ASN A 16 7.44 -5.21 11.31
CA ASN A 16 6.13 -4.58 11.12
C ASN A 16 5.84 -4.28 9.65
N ILE A 17 6.82 -3.76 8.92
CA ILE A 17 6.70 -3.52 7.47
C ILE A 17 6.40 -4.84 6.74
N ALA A 18 7.16 -5.89 7.02
CA ALA A 18 6.99 -7.20 6.38
C ALA A 18 5.63 -7.86 6.68
N GLN A 19 5.05 -7.60 7.85
CA GLN A 19 3.75 -8.16 8.27
C GLN A 19 2.52 -7.35 7.79
N ASN A 20 2.72 -6.22 7.15
CA ASN A 20 1.67 -5.35 6.65
C ASN A 20 1.83 -5.14 5.14
N THR A 21 0.94 -5.76 4.37
CA THR A 21 0.99 -5.72 2.90
C THR A 21 1.07 -4.29 2.35
N THR A 22 0.32 -3.34 2.92
CA THR A 22 0.37 -1.95 2.48
C THR A 22 1.75 -1.34 2.68
N GLN A 23 2.37 -1.58 3.83
CA GLN A 23 3.71 -1.06 4.13
C GLN A 23 4.78 -1.75 3.29
N SER A 24 4.66 -3.06 3.06
CA SER A 24 5.57 -3.82 2.20
C SER A 24 5.56 -3.28 0.77
N VAL A 25 4.38 -3.15 0.17
CA VAL A 25 4.25 -2.64 -1.20
C VAL A 25 4.70 -1.18 -1.30
N ALA A 26 4.37 -0.34 -0.31
CA ALA A 26 4.83 1.05 -0.29
C ALA A 26 6.35 1.15 -0.16
N ALA A 27 6.98 0.37 0.71
CA ALA A 27 8.44 0.33 0.88
C ALA A 27 9.12 -0.18 -0.40
N GLU A 28 8.64 -1.27 -0.98
CA GLU A 28 9.15 -1.84 -2.23
C GLU A 28 9.06 -0.82 -3.38
N THR A 29 7.90 -0.18 -3.55
CA THR A 29 7.69 0.81 -4.63
C THR A 29 8.57 2.04 -4.41
N THR A 30 8.74 2.50 -3.16
CA THR A 30 9.65 3.61 -2.82
C THR A 30 11.09 3.25 -3.14
N LEU A 31 11.56 2.06 -2.79
CA LEU A 31 12.90 1.60 -3.14
C LEU A 31 13.10 1.51 -4.65
N LYS A 32 12.10 1.02 -5.38
CA LYS A 32 12.13 0.98 -6.85
C LYS A 32 12.15 2.38 -7.47
N SER A 33 11.42 3.34 -6.89
CA SER A 33 11.37 4.72 -7.40
C SER A 33 12.70 5.46 -7.29
N ILE A 34 13.57 5.05 -6.38
CA ILE A 34 14.92 5.60 -6.22
C ILE A 34 15.95 4.74 -6.94
N GLY A 35 15.89 3.42 -6.74
CA GLY A 35 16.90 2.50 -7.23
C GLY A 35 16.95 2.38 -8.74
N ARG A 36 15.78 2.21 -9.40
CA ARG A 36 15.73 2.06 -10.86
C ARG A 36 16.22 3.30 -11.62
N PRO A 37 15.73 4.52 -11.32
CA PRO A 37 16.29 5.72 -11.90
C PRO A 37 17.78 5.89 -11.60
N GLY A 38 18.21 5.56 -10.36
CA GLY A 38 19.61 5.62 -9.97
C GLY A 38 20.49 4.71 -10.83
N PHE A 39 20.08 3.48 -11.09
CA PHE A 39 20.81 2.56 -11.98
C PHE A 39 20.88 3.09 -13.41
N ILE A 40 19.79 3.66 -13.95
CA ILE A 40 19.78 4.26 -15.28
C ILE A 40 20.78 5.42 -15.37
N LEU A 41 20.86 6.27 -14.33
CA LEU A 41 21.78 7.41 -14.30
C LEU A 41 23.26 7.00 -14.22
N ILE A 42 23.56 5.87 -13.58
CA ILE A 42 24.94 5.35 -13.42
C ILE A 42 25.40 4.58 -14.66
N ASP A 43 24.49 4.08 -15.46
CA ASP A 43 24.81 3.28 -16.65
C ASP A 43 25.65 4.11 -17.64
N LYS A 44 26.82 3.61 -18.00
CA LYS A 44 27.79 4.31 -18.86
C LYS A 44 27.50 4.14 -20.36
N ASP A 45 26.71 3.15 -20.71
CA ASP A 45 26.43 2.78 -22.10
C ASP A 45 25.31 3.59 -22.72
N ILE A 46 24.60 4.39 -21.91
CA ILE A 46 23.48 5.26 -22.34
C ILE A 46 23.95 6.72 -22.41
N ASP A 47 23.58 7.45 -23.44
CA ASP A 47 23.88 8.88 -23.58
C ASP A 47 23.15 9.73 -22.51
N SER A 48 23.71 10.92 -22.20
CA SER A 48 23.25 11.76 -21.09
C SER A 48 21.79 12.20 -21.21
N ASP A 49 21.35 12.57 -22.41
CA ASP A 49 19.98 13.05 -22.62
C ASP A 49 18.96 11.93 -22.47
N THR A 50 19.31 10.76 -23.01
CA THR A 50 18.49 9.53 -22.88
C THR A 50 18.41 9.06 -21.42
N LYS A 51 19.52 9.14 -20.64
CA LYS A 51 19.52 8.81 -19.22
C LYS A 51 18.54 9.66 -18.43
N GLN A 52 18.60 10.97 -18.58
CA GLN A 52 17.74 11.90 -17.84
C GLN A 52 16.26 11.64 -18.14
N TYR A 53 15.94 11.48 -19.42
CA TYR A 53 14.58 11.16 -19.85
C TYR A 53 14.09 9.82 -19.25
N ALA A 54 14.90 8.76 -19.41
CA ALA A 54 14.54 7.42 -18.95
C ALA A 54 14.42 7.36 -17.43
N ALA A 55 15.34 7.98 -16.68
CA ALA A 55 15.30 8.03 -15.22
C ALA A 55 14.08 8.82 -14.72
N ALA A 56 13.78 9.99 -15.32
CA ALA A 56 12.60 10.76 -14.97
C ALA A 56 11.30 9.99 -15.27
N LYS A 57 11.23 9.34 -16.43
CA LYS A 57 10.09 8.50 -16.82
C LYS A 57 9.85 7.36 -15.82
N GLU A 58 10.91 6.65 -15.46
CA GLU A 58 10.84 5.54 -14.48
C GLU A 58 10.42 6.05 -13.09
N PHE A 59 11.00 7.17 -12.63
CA PHE A 59 10.60 7.78 -11.37
C PHE A 59 9.12 8.16 -11.35
N LEU A 60 8.64 8.85 -12.38
CA LEU A 60 7.24 9.26 -12.50
C LEU A 60 6.31 8.04 -12.56
N TYR A 61 6.74 6.96 -13.24
CA TYR A 61 5.98 5.71 -13.28
C TYR A 61 5.81 5.12 -11.87
N GLN A 62 6.90 4.98 -11.11
CA GLN A 62 6.85 4.42 -9.77
C GLN A 62 6.06 5.31 -8.79
N ALA A 63 6.23 6.63 -8.89
CA ALA A 63 5.47 7.59 -8.09
C ALA A 63 3.96 7.51 -8.38
N THR A 64 3.59 7.37 -9.65
CA THR A 64 2.19 7.18 -10.06
C THR A 64 1.64 5.84 -9.54
N CYS A 65 2.39 4.74 -9.67
CA CYS A 65 2.02 3.43 -9.12
C CYS A 65 1.76 3.50 -7.61
N LEU A 66 2.66 4.14 -6.86
CA LEU A 66 2.52 4.31 -5.41
C LEU A 66 1.27 5.13 -5.05
N SER A 67 1.04 6.21 -5.77
CA SER A 67 -0.12 7.09 -5.58
C SER A 67 -1.44 6.34 -5.83
N ILE A 68 -1.54 5.61 -6.94
CA ILE A 68 -2.72 4.78 -7.26
C ILE A 68 -2.92 3.71 -6.19
N TYR A 69 -1.85 3.04 -5.78
CA TYR A 69 -1.91 2.00 -4.77
C TYR A 69 -2.48 2.53 -3.45
N LEU A 70 -1.90 3.60 -2.91
CA LEU A 70 -2.30 4.15 -1.62
C LEU A 70 -3.66 4.85 -1.65
N ALA A 71 -3.97 5.58 -2.72
CA ALA A 71 -5.19 6.39 -2.81
C ALA A 71 -6.42 5.60 -3.25
N LEU A 72 -6.27 4.59 -4.11
CA LEU A 72 -7.38 3.85 -4.69
C LEU A 72 -7.43 2.38 -4.27
N ILE A 73 -6.32 1.65 -4.48
CA ILE A 73 -6.32 0.20 -4.30
C ILE A 73 -6.50 -0.16 -2.83
N VAL A 74 -5.69 0.40 -1.95
CA VAL A 74 -5.75 0.08 -0.51
C VAL A 74 -7.13 0.37 0.09
N PRO A 75 -7.74 1.56 -0.07
CA PRO A 75 -9.06 1.82 0.49
C PRO A 75 -10.15 0.89 -0.06
N ILE A 76 -10.17 0.67 -1.38
CA ILE A 76 -11.20 -0.14 -2.03
C ILE A 76 -11.09 -1.60 -1.59
N PHE A 77 -9.91 -2.21 -1.70
CA PHE A 77 -9.74 -3.63 -1.44
C PHE A 77 -9.73 -3.98 0.05
N LYS A 78 -9.19 -3.14 0.93
CA LYS A 78 -9.31 -3.37 2.37
C LYS A 78 -10.75 -3.23 2.87
N LYS A 79 -11.46 -2.21 2.40
CA LYS A 79 -12.88 -2.03 2.76
C LYS A 79 -13.74 -3.15 2.17
N GLY A 80 -13.56 -3.48 0.89
CA GLY A 80 -14.27 -4.56 0.21
C GLY A 80 -13.99 -5.92 0.86
N GLY A 81 -12.72 -6.25 1.10
CA GLY A 81 -12.31 -7.49 1.75
C GLY A 81 -12.87 -7.64 3.17
N PHE A 82 -12.90 -6.54 3.93
CA PHE A 82 -13.53 -6.53 5.26
C PHE A 82 -15.04 -6.79 5.18
N GLN A 83 -15.74 -6.16 4.23
CA GLN A 83 -17.19 -6.36 4.05
C GLN A 83 -17.53 -7.78 3.61
N ILE A 84 -16.74 -8.36 2.70
CA ILE A 84 -16.89 -9.75 2.28
C ILE A 84 -16.64 -10.69 3.47
N ALA A 85 -15.55 -10.45 4.22
CA ALA A 85 -15.23 -11.22 5.43
C ALA A 85 -16.37 -11.16 6.45
N LYS A 86 -16.91 -9.97 6.71
CA LYS A 86 -18.01 -9.77 7.66
C LYS A 86 -19.30 -10.45 7.21
N LYS A 87 -19.66 -10.30 5.94
CA LYS A 87 -20.98 -10.75 5.44
C LYS A 87 -21.02 -12.26 5.16
N TYR A 88 -19.92 -12.83 4.67
CA TYR A 88 -19.93 -14.19 4.13
C TYR A 88 -19.04 -15.17 4.89
N ILE A 89 -17.83 -14.75 5.29
CA ILE A 89 -16.83 -15.68 5.83
C ILE A 89 -16.97 -15.82 7.35
N PHE A 90 -17.10 -14.71 8.06
CA PHE A 90 -17.11 -14.67 9.52
C PHE A 90 -18.47 -14.20 10.10
N LYS A 91 -19.55 -14.43 9.37
CA LYS A 91 -20.90 -14.01 9.78
C LYS A 91 -21.30 -14.51 11.18
N ASN A 92 -20.88 -15.71 11.54
CA ASN A 92 -21.21 -16.36 12.81
C ASN A 92 -20.08 -16.23 13.85
N THR A 93 -19.11 -15.35 13.64
CA THR A 93 -18.03 -15.15 14.60
C THR A 93 -18.47 -14.17 15.66
N GLU A 94 -18.65 -14.67 16.90
CA GLU A 94 -19.11 -13.86 18.04
C GLU A 94 -18.22 -12.62 18.23
N GLY A 95 -18.85 -11.48 18.35
CA GLY A 95 -18.20 -10.18 18.56
C GLY A 95 -17.71 -9.50 17.27
N PHE A 96 -17.58 -10.23 16.17
CA PHE A 96 -17.09 -9.62 14.91
C PHE A 96 -18.15 -8.77 14.22
N GLU A 97 -19.42 -9.10 14.38
CA GLU A 97 -20.56 -8.32 13.86
C GLU A 97 -20.63 -6.89 14.39
N HIS A 98 -20.02 -6.62 15.54
CA HIS A 98 -20.05 -5.30 16.18
C HIS A 98 -19.10 -4.28 15.55
N PHE A 99 -18.13 -4.69 14.75
CA PHE A 99 -17.26 -3.74 14.03
C PHE A 99 -18.05 -3.01 12.93
N LYS A 100 -17.98 -1.68 12.92
CA LYS A 100 -18.62 -0.84 11.90
C LYS A 100 -17.88 -0.96 10.56
N ASP A 101 -16.58 -0.82 10.60
CA ASP A 101 -15.73 -0.81 9.42
C ASP A 101 -14.32 -1.40 9.67
N VAL A 102 -13.53 -1.45 8.60
CA VAL A 102 -12.15 -1.97 8.66
C VAL A 102 -11.23 -1.10 9.50
N LYS A 103 -11.48 0.21 9.63
CA LYS A 103 -10.65 1.12 10.43
C LYS A 103 -10.83 0.83 11.91
N GLU A 104 -12.08 0.68 12.35
CA GLU A 104 -12.41 0.30 13.72
C GLU A 104 -11.81 -1.07 14.07
N TYR A 105 -11.92 -2.06 13.19
CA TYR A 105 -11.30 -3.37 13.37
C TYR A 105 -9.77 -3.29 13.49
N MET A 106 -9.12 -2.54 12.60
CA MET A 106 -7.65 -2.42 12.63
C MET A 106 -7.17 -1.68 13.89
N HIS A 107 -7.91 -0.67 14.33
CA HIS A 107 -7.61 0.04 15.58
C HIS A 107 -7.80 -0.86 16.81
N TYR A 108 -8.94 -1.55 16.89
CA TYR A 108 -9.19 -2.57 17.93
C TYR A 108 -8.06 -3.59 17.99
N ARG A 109 -7.65 -4.12 16.84
CA ARG A 109 -6.59 -5.10 16.77
C ARG A 109 -5.26 -4.57 17.31
N LYS A 110 -4.90 -3.34 16.95
CA LYS A 110 -3.68 -2.67 17.48
C LYS A 110 -3.72 -2.59 19.00
N LEU A 111 -4.87 -2.31 19.58
CA LEU A 111 -5.06 -2.33 21.03
C LEU A 111 -4.96 -3.75 21.59
N ALA A 112 -5.63 -4.72 20.97
CA ALA A 112 -5.62 -6.12 21.40
C ALA A 112 -4.23 -6.78 21.32
N ASP A 113 -3.32 -6.26 20.51
CA ASP A 113 -1.92 -6.71 20.44
C ASP A 113 -1.10 -6.24 21.66
N ASN A 114 -1.53 -5.21 22.38
CA ASN A 114 -0.89 -4.79 23.61
C ASN A 114 -1.22 -5.76 24.76
N PRO A 115 -0.23 -6.38 25.41
CA PRO A 115 -0.47 -7.36 26.46
C PRO A 115 -1.05 -6.75 27.76
N SER A 116 -0.85 -5.46 27.99
CA SER A 116 -1.26 -4.77 29.22
C SER A 116 -2.69 -4.24 29.10
N VAL A 117 -3.60 -4.77 29.92
CA VAL A 117 -4.98 -4.27 30.05
C VAL A 117 -4.99 -2.78 30.39
N LYS A 118 -4.15 -2.38 31.38
CA LYS A 118 -4.05 -0.98 31.83
C LYS A 118 -3.69 -0.04 30.68
N ASN A 119 -2.72 -0.43 29.86
CA ASN A 119 -2.30 0.41 28.73
C ASN A 119 -3.39 0.48 27.64
N ARG A 120 -4.09 -0.62 27.35
CA ARG A 120 -5.23 -0.62 26.41
C ARG A 120 -6.31 0.36 26.86
N MET A 121 -6.74 0.25 28.11
CA MET A 121 -7.79 1.13 28.68
C MET A 121 -7.34 2.58 28.78
N SER A 122 -6.08 2.81 29.18
CA SER A 122 -5.51 4.17 29.20
C SER A 122 -5.51 4.80 27.80
N THR A 123 -5.16 4.03 26.75
CA THR A 123 -5.18 4.53 25.36
C THR A 123 -6.58 4.89 24.93
N ILE A 124 -7.57 4.01 25.16
CA ILE A 124 -8.97 4.27 24.82
C ILE A 124 -9.48 5.54 25.55
N ASN A 125 -9.21 5.66 26.84
CA ASN A 125 -9.65 6.81 27.62
C ASN A 125 -8.97 8.12 27.15
N LYS A 126 -7.67 8.06 26.81
CA LYS A 126 -6.93 9.22 26.28
C LYS A 126 -7.48 9.65 24.92
N GLU A 127 -7.77 8.73 24.04
CA GLU A 127 -8.34 9.03 22.71
C GLU A 127 -9.75 9.64 22.85
N ARG A 128 -10.56 9.16 23.79
CA ARG A 128 -11.86 9.77 24.11
C ARG A 128 -11.77 11.21 24.62
N LEU A 129 -10.69 11.55 25.34
CA LEU A 129 -10.49 12.89 25.87
C LEU A 129 -9.94 13.86 24.82
N LEU A 130 -9.17 13.37 23.84
CA LEU A 130 -8.56 14.20 22.80
C LEU A 130 -9.53 14.56 21.69
N ASP A 131 -10.54 13.74 21.48
CA ASP A 131 -11.55 13.95 20.43
C ASP A 131 -12.83 14.51 21.03
N ASN A 132 -12.88 15.84 21.13
CA ASN A 132 -14.03 16.60 21.64
C ASN A 132 -15.29 16.48 20.76
N SER A 133 -15.21 15.80 19.64
CA SER A 133 -16.30 15.59 18.71
C SER A 133 -16.92 14.21 18.85
N ASN A 134 -18.01 14.09 19.57
CA ASN A 134 -19.02 13.02 19.46
C ASN A 134 -18.54 11.55 19.42
N ILE A 135 -17.43 11.19 20.06
CA ILE A 135 -17.03 9.79 20.20
C ILE A 135 -17.87 9.14 21.34
N LYS A 136 -19.17 9.26 21.24
CA LYS A 136 -20.06 8.52 22.15
C LYS A 136 -20.00 7.01 21.94
N ASP A 137 -19.53 6.53 20.77
CA ASP A 137 -19.65 5.11 20.38
C ASP A 137 -18.47 4.60 19.57
N GLN A 138 -17.22 4.87 19.95
CA GLN A 138 -16.08 4.34 19.19
C GLN A 138 -16.05 2.82 19.17
N TYR A 139 -16.38 2.19 20.30
CA TYR A 139 -16.58 0.75 20.36
C TYR A 139 -17.89 0.39 21.01
N ASN A 140 -18.58 -0.61 20.44
CA ASN A 140 -19.68 -1.28 21.11
C ASN A 140 -19.20 -1.76 22.49
N THR A 141 -20.10 -1.72 23.49
CA THR A 141 -19.82 -2.20 24.87
C THR A 141 -19.26 -3.60 24.91
N THR A 142 -19.65 -4.47 23.97
CA THR A 142 -19.14 -5.84 23.83
C THR A 142 -17.64 -5.84 23.46
N LEU A 143 -17.23 -5.00 22.49
CA LEU A 143 -15.83 -4.88 22.10
C LEU A 143 -14.95 -4.28 23.21
N GLN A 144 -15.52 -3.34 23.99
CA GLN A 144 -14.79 -2.77 25.15
C GLN A 144 -14.54 -3.85 26.21
N LYS A 145 -15.57 -4.63 26.59
CA LYS A 145 -15.45 -5.75 27.54
C LYS A 145 -14.43 -6.79 27.04
N GLU A 146 -14.39 -7.00 25.72
CA GLU A 146 -13.40 -7.92 25.13
C GLU A 146 -11.97 -7.40 25.31
N LEU A 147 -11.73 -6.07 25.13
CA LEU A 147 -10.42 -5.46 25.35
C LEU A 147 -9.98 -5.44 26.82
N GLU A 148 -10.90 -5.58 27.78
CA GLU A 148 -10.60 -5.69 29.21
C GLU A 148 -10.06 -7.08 29.59
N LYS A 149 -10.30 -8.10 28.78
CA LYS A 149 -9.78 -9.45 29.04
C LYS A 149 -8.26 -9.48 28.99
N LYS A 150 -7.63 -10.33 29.79
CA LYS A 150 -6.16 -10.56 29.72
C LYS A 150 -5.70 -10.95 28.32
N LYS A 151 -6.49 -11.76 27.61
CA LYS A 151 -6.24 -12.24 26.25
C LYS A 151 -7.46 -11.93 25.37
N PRO A 152 -7.57 -10.72 24.81
CA PRO A 152 -8.68 -10.39 23.94
C PRO A 152 -8.61 -11.19 22.64
N ASN A 153 -9.78 -11.45 22.04
CA ASN A 153 -9.83 -12.07 20.72
C ASN A 153 -9.29 -11.10 19.67
N LYS A 154 -8.26 -11.51 18.96
CA LYS A 154 -7.59 -10.68 17.95
C LYS A 154 -8.20 -10.82 16.55
N PHE A 155 -9.16 -11.69 16.37
CA PHE A 155 -9.79 -11.99 15.08
C PHE A 155 -8.74 -12.16 13.95
N VAL A 156 -7.74 -13.01 14.20
CA VAL A 156 -6.53 -13.15 13.34
C VAL A 156 -6.89 -13.50 11.91
N TYR A 157 -7.87 -14.38 11.71
CA TYR A 157 -8.30 -14.83 10.38
C TYR A 157 -8.95 -13.69 9.57
N VAL A 158 -9.63 -12.76 10.24
CA VAL A 158 -10.20 -11.57 9.60
C VAL A 158 -9.08 -10.69 9.02
N LYS A 159 -7.96 -10.52 9.77
CA LYS A 159 -6.78 -9.82 9.24
C LYS A 159 -6.27 -10.52 7.99
N GLY A 160 -6.16 -11.85 8.03
CA GLY A 160 -5.73 -12.63 6.87
C GLY A 160 -6.59 -12.36 5.63
N ALA A 161 -7.93 -12.38 5.79
CA ALA A 161 -8.85 -12.10 4.69
C ALA A 161 -8.72 -10.67 4.14
N VAL A 162 -8.58 -9.67 5.02
CA VAL A 162 -8.39 -8.27 4.62
C VAL A 162 -7.06 -8.07 3.90
N GLU A 163 -5.97 -8.64 4.42
CA GLU A 163 -4.64 -8.53 3.77
C GLU A 163 -4.59 -9.30 2.45
N LEU A 164 -5.21 -10.48 2.36
CA LEU A 164 -5.33 -11.23 1.10
C LEU A 164 -6.08 -10.41 0.05
N SER A 165 -7.20 -9.80 0.42
CA SER A 165 -7.93 -8.90 -0.48
C SER A 165 -7.06 -7.73 -0.97
N ASN A 166 -6.25 -7.15 -0.09
CA ASN A 166 -5.31 -6.09 -0.44
C ASN A 166 -4.19 -6.58 -1.37
N ILE A 167 -3.68 -7.81 -1.20
CA ILE A 167 -2.72 -8.44 -2.11
C ILE A 167 -3.34 -8.61 -3.50
N ILE A 168 -4.52 -9.20 -3.58
CA ILE A 168 -5.25 -9.36 -4.85
C ILE A 168 -5.46 -7.99 -5.52
N GLY A 169 -5.88 -7.00 -4.73
CA GLY A 169 -6.05 -5.63 -5.21
C GLY A 169 -4.77 -5.01 -5.73
N SER A 170 -3.64 -5.23 -5.05
CA SER A 170 -2.34 -4.70 -5.50
C SER A 170 -1.91 -5.32 -6.83
N VAL A 171 -2.06 -6.63 -6.99
CA VAL A 171 -1.71 -7.31 -8.24
C VAL A 171 -2.60 -6.83 -9.39
N LEU A 172 -3.92 -6.87 -9.24
CA LEU A 172 -4.85 -6.46 -10.30
C LEU A 172 -4.76 -4.95 -10.58
N GLY A 173 -4.73 -4.14 -9.54
CA GLY A 173 -4.71 -2.69 -9.68
C GLY A 173 -3.40 -2.18 -10.29
N LEU A 174 -2.25 -2.67 -9.84
CA LEU A 174 -0.97 -2.24 -10.39
C LEU A 174 -0.69 -2.84 -11.78
N ALA A 175 -1.17 -4.06 -12.08
CA ALA A 175 -1.00 -4.65 -13.39
C ALA A 175 -1.89 -4.02 -14.46
N ILE A 176 -3.10 -3.56 -14.10
CA ILE A 176 -4.09 -3.06 -15.06
C ILE A 176 -4.17 -1.53 -15.04
N LEU A 177 -4.38 -0.92 -13.86
CA LEU A 177 -4.62 0.53 -13.74
C LEU A 177 -3.35 1.34 -13.88
N ALA A 178 -2.23 0.90 -13.28
CA ALA A 178 -1.02 1.68 -13.28
C ALA A 178 -0.46 1.96 -14.69
N PRO A 179 -0.39 1.00 -15.63
CA PRO A 179 0.05 1.29 -16.99
C PRO A 179 -0.85 2.31 -17.70
N GLN A 180 -2.18 2.15 -17.59
CA GLN A 180 -3.15 3.03 -18.28
C GLN A 180 -3.07 4.46 -17.76
N VAL A 181 -3.04 4.64 -16.42
CA VAL A 181 -2.93 5.95 -15.79
C VAL A 181 -1.55 6.57 -16.08
N SER A 182 -0.49 5.77 -16.03
CA SER A 182 0.86 6.24 -16.30
C SER A 182 1.01 6.79 -17.71
N HIS A 183 0.44 6.13 -18.72
CA HIS A 183 0.44 6.64 -20.08
C HIS A 183 -0.23 8.01 -20.20
N ALA A 184 -1.33 8.24 -19.49
CA ALA A 184 -2.05 9.50 -19.53
C ALA A 184 -1.30 10.65 -18.83
N PHE A 185 -0.52 10.37 -17.78
CA PHE A 185 0.11 11.40 -16.95
C PHE A 185 1.60 11.60 -17.23
N ILE A 186 2.34 10.56 -17.60
CA ILE A 186 3.81 10.66 -17.73
C ILE A 186 4.21 11.56 -18.90
N HIS A 187 3.60 11.42 -20.05
CA HIS A 187 3.93 12.25 -21.22
C HIS A 187 3.73 13.75 -20.97
N PRO A 188 2.57 14.22 -20.48
CA PRO A 188 2.39 15.62 -20.11
C PRO A 188 3.38 16.10 -19.04
N ALA A 189 3.69 15.26 -18.05
CA ALA A 189 4.62 15.61 -16.98
C ALA A 189 6.05 15.77 -17.51
N LEU A 190 6.53 14.86 -18.36
CA LEU A 190 7.85 14.94 -18.99
C LEU A 190 7.97 16.17 -19.89
N LYS A 191 6.92 16.49 -20.63
CA LYS A 191 6.84 17.71 -21.45
C LYS A 191 6.94 18.96 -20.57
N ALA A 192 6.21 19.01 -19.46
CA ALA A 192 6.28 20.13 -18.51
C ALA A 192 7.67 20.31 -17.87
N LEU A 193 8.43 19.21 -17.72
CA LEU A 193 9.81 19.21 -17.23
C LEU A 193 10.84 19.53 -18.31
N GLY A 194 10.44 19.77 -19.57
CA GLY A 194 11.35 20.03 -20.68
C GLY A 194 12.14 18.79 -21.14
N LEU A 195 11.72 17.60 -20.74
CA LEU A 195 12.36 16.32 -21.05
C LEU A 195 11.68 15.63 -22.24
N GLU A 196 11.44 16.35 -23.33
CA GLU A 196 10.92 15.73 -24.56
C GLU A 196 12.00 14.92 -25.26
N HIS A 197 11.69 13.67 -25.58
CA HIS A 197 12.61 12.84 -26.36
C HIS A 197 12.63 13.32 -27.81
N LYS A 198 13.79 13.76 -28.30
CA LYS A 198 13.98 14.19 -29.70
C LYS A 198 13.66 13.11 -30.74
N LYS A 199 13.46 11.86 -30.34
CA LYS A 199 13.18 10.70 -31.21
C LYS A 199 11.71 10.49 -31.58
N ASP A 200 10.77 11.20 -31.00
CA ASP A 200 9.36 11.12 -31.44
C ASP A 200 9.10 11.77 -32.81
N LYS A 201 10.17 12.29 -33.47
CA LYS A 201 10.16 12.79 -34.85
C LYS A 201 10.71 11.80 -35.87
N ALA A 202 11.00 10.54 -35.51
CA ALA A 202 11.39 9.56 -36.50
C ALA A 202 10.16 9.14 -37.34
N PRO A 203 10.22 9.23 -38.69
CA PRO A 203 9.12 8.82 -39.53
C PRO A 203 8.84 7.32 -39.32
N GLN A 204 7.57 6.98 -39.19
CA GLN A 204 7.12 5.60 -39.29
C GLN A 204 7.68 4.98 -40.56
N GLN A 205 8.70 4.13 -40.45
CA GLN A 205 9.11 3.30 -41.56
C GLN A 205 7.97 2.31 -41.82
N ASN A 206 7.18 2.67 -42.86
CA ASN A 206 6.29 1.73 -43.54
C ASN A 206 7.14 0.56 -44.05
N THR A 207 7.22 -0.51 -43.27
CA THR A 207 7.70 -1.78 -43.78
C THR A 207 6.61 -2.35 -44.72
N LYS A 208 6.64 -1.90 -45.98
CA LYS A 208 5.98 -2.64 -47.05
C LYS A 208 6.68 -3.98 -47.15
N ILE A 209 5.99 -5.02 -46.69
CA ILE A 209 6.35 -6.41 -47.02
C ILE A 209 5.99 -6.58 -48.47
N ASP A 210 6.98 -6.47 -49.38
CA ASP A 210 6.85 -6.90 -50.74
C ASP A 210 6.78 -8.45 -50.76
N THR A 211 5.55 -8.91 -50.77
CA THR A 211 5.26 -10.31 -51.14
C THR A 211 5.43 -10.44 -52.65
N LYS A 212 6.60 -10.87 -53.11
CA LYS A 212 6.77 -11.38 -54.46
C LYS A 212 6.66 -12.91 -54.42
N ALA A 213 5.74 -13.36 -55.28
CA ALA A 213 5.40 -14.73 -55.64
C ALA A 213 6.61 -15.63 -55.92
#